data_d93a4e0ef2f5c00ca81b9ac9292b41b8
#
_entry.id   d93a4e0ef2f5c00ca81b9ac9292b41b8
#
_cell.length_a   1.000
_cell.length_b   1.000
_cell.length_c   1.000
_cell.angle_alpha   90.00
_cell.angle_beta   90.00
_cell.angle_gamma   90.00
#
_symmetry.space_group_name_H-M   'P 1'
#
loop_
_entity.id
_entity.type
_entity.pdbx_description
1 polymer ?
#
loop_
_entity_poly.entity_id
_entity_poly.type
_entity_poly.pdbx_seq_one_letter_code
_entity_poly.pdbx_strand_id
1 'polypeptide(L)'
;TLGVLLVATAAWIASPLLQSGSSEAGKIMANGQRQHQIGSVSFTVIESSAQLEQFLTQAKEQKKLVLLDFYVDWCISCKEMEVNTFANPEANQELQKFVLLQADVTKNSAENQALLKRFGLFGPPGILIFDLNSEELKDQRVIGYMPPQRFVERLKKSLGN
;
A
#
# COMPACT_ATOMS: atom_id res chain seq x y z
N THR A 1 22.64 -33.13 61.49
CA THR A 1 21.58 -33.61 60.62
C THR A 1 21.12 -32.46 59.71
N LEU A 2 21.58 -32.46 58.45
CA LEU A 2 21.24 -31.47 57.41
C LEU A 2 19.87 -31.80 56.83
N GLY A 3 18.94 -30.85 56.93
CA GLY A 3 17.68 -30.86 56.15
C GLY A 3 17.85 -30.15 54.82
N VAL A 4 17.69 -30.90 53.77
CA VAL A 4 17.67 -30.33 52.39
C VAL A 4 16.24 -29.92 52.06
N LEU A 5 16.02 -28.62 51.89
CA LEU A 5 14.77 -28.05 51.37
C LEU A 5 14.80 -28.04 49.83
N LEU A 6 14.00 -28.91 49.24
CA LEU A 6 13.72 -28.90 47.80
C LEU A 6 12.67 -27.84 47.50
N VAL A 7 13.07 -26.77 46.83
CA VAL A 7 12.15 -25.77 46.26
C VAL A 7 11.76 -26.22 44.87
N ALA A 8 10.54 -26.68 44.72
CA ALA A 8 9.95 -26.99 43.41
C ALA A 8 9.47 -25.69 42.75
N THR A 9 10.18 -25.23 41.74
CA THR A 9 9.72 -24.14 40.88
C THR A 9 8.75 -24.67 39.84
N ALA A 10 7.47 -24.40 40.01
CA ALA A 10 6.46 -24.67 38.97
C ALA A 10 6.60 -23.66 37.83
N ALA A 11 7.09 -24.14 36.67
CA ALA A 11 7.09 -23.37 35.45
C ALA A 11 5.65 -23.31 34.90
N TRP A 12 5.06 -22.13 34.97
CA TRP A 12 3.81 -21.84 34.29
C TRP A 12 4.10 -21.67 32.80
N ILE A 13 3.76 -22.69 32.00
CA ILE A 13 3.74 -22.61 30.54
C ILE A 13 2.43 -21.93 30.14
N ALA A 14 2.50 -20.61 29.93
CA ALA A 14 1.42 -19.88 29.30
C ALA A 14 1.43 -20.20 27.82
N SER A 15 0.53 -21.06 27.35
CA SER A 15 0.27 -21.28 25.95
C SER A 15 -0.43 -20.04 25.38
N PRO A 16 0.10 -19.40 24.34
CA PRO A 16 -0.67 -18.40 23.63
C PRO A 16 -1.74 -19.11 22.80
N LEU A 17 -2.99 -18.91 23.18
CA LEU A 17 -4.16 -19.26 22.37
C LEU A 17 -4.05 -18.60 21.00
N LEU A 18 -4.00 -19.44 19.97
CA LEU A 18 -4.18 -19.04 18.58
C LEU A 18 -5.54 -18.33 18.45
N GLN A 19 -5.53 -17.03 18.31
CA GLN A 19 -6.66 -16.29 17.78
C GLN A 19 -6.56 -16.22 16.26
N SER A 20 -7.17 -17.22 15.63
CA SER A 20 -7.57 -17.13 14.23
C SER A 20 -8.78 -16.21 14.15
N GLY A 21 -8.52 -14.95 13.96
CA GLY A 21 -9.50 -13.94 13.62
C GLY A 21 -9.10 -13.33 12.27
N SER A 22 -9.55 -13.94 11.19
CA SER A 22 -9.53 -13.33 9.86
C SER A 22 -10.58 -12.23 9.81
N SER A 23 -10.19 -11.02 10.14
CA SER A 23 -10.89 -9.82 9.73
C SER A 23 -9.90 -8.98 8.92
N GLU A 24 -10.24 -8.75 7.67
CA GLU A 24 -9.53 -7.87 6.74
C GLU A 24 -9.67 -6.39 7.19
N ALA A 25 -9.22 -6.11 8.40
CA ALA A 25 -8.94 -4.76 8.81
C ALA A 25 -7.47 -4.51 8.48
N GLY A 26 -7.19 -3.61 7.54
CA GLY A 26 -5.83 -3.27 7.12
C GLY A 26 -4.90 -3.12 8.32
N LYS A 27 -3.75 -3.79 8.26
CA LYS A 27 -2.74 -3.81 9.32
C LYS A 27 -2.30 -2.38 9.65
N ILE A 28 -2.60 -1.90 10.84
CA ILE A 28 -2.18 -0.57 11.30
C ILE A 28 -0.72 -0.66 11.77
N MET A 29 0.15 0.15 11.17
CA MET A 29 1.55 0.28 11.62
C MET A 29 1.63 1.06 12.95
N ALA A 30 2.76 0.96 13.64
CA ALA A 30 2.99 1.61 14.94
C ALA A 30 2.82 3.14 14.92
N ASN A 31 2.82 3.77 13.74
CA ASN A 31 2.57 5.19 13.53
C ASN A 31 1.08 5.53 13.22
N GLY A 32 0.16 4.59 13.39
CA GLY A 32 -1.27 4.78 13.12
C GLY A 32 -1.68 4.75 11.64
N GLN A 33 -0.76 4.41 10.73
CA GLN A 33 -1.02 4.39 9.29
C GLN A 33 -1.58 3.02 8.86
N ARG A 34 -2.72 3.04 8.15
CA ARG A 34 -3.30 1.80 7.60
C ARG A 34 -2.45 1.25 6.46
N GLN A 35 -2.33 -0.06 6.41
CA GLN A 35 -1.68 -0.78 5.34
C GLN A 35 -2.69 -1.69 4.64
N HIS A 36 -2.63 -1.75 3.32
CA HIS A 36 -3.43 -2.65 2.50
C HIS A 36 -2.50 -3.64 1.80
N GLN A 37 -2.61 -4.91 2.16
CA GLN A 37 -1.75 -5.98 1.64
C GLN A 37 -2.34 -6.58 0.36
N ILE A 38 -1.56 -6.63 -0.72
CA ILE A 38 -1.93 -7.27 -1.98
C ILE A 38 -0.78 -8.19 -2.41
N GLY A 39 -0.98 -9.50 -2.30
CA GLY A 39 0.11 -10.45 -2.51
C GLY A 39 1.25 -10.23 -1.52
N SER A 40 2.47 -10.05 -1.98
CA SER A 40 3.65 -9.79 -1.16
C SER A 40 3.97 -8.30 -0.97
N VAL A 41 3.20 -7.38 -1.57
CA VAL A 41 3.38 -5.95 -1.41
C VAL A 41 2.35 -5.34 -0.47
N SER A 42 2.71 -4.22 0.14
CA SER A 42 1.84 -3.48 1.04
C SER A 42 1.73 -2.02 0.59
N PHE A 43 0.50 -1.56 0.39
CA PHE A 43 0.20 -0.17 0.11
C PHE A 43 -0.05 0.58 1.41
N THR A 44 0.59 1.72 1.58
CA THR A 44 0.28 2.63 2.70
C THR A 44 -0.91 3.49 2.31
N VAL A 45 -1.97 3.44 3.11
CA VAL A 45 -3.21 4.18 2.84
C VAL A 45 -3.05 5.63 3.25
N ILE A 46 -3.37 6.54 2.33
CA ILE A 46 -3.41 7.99 2.56
C ILE A 46 -4.80 8.56 2.26
N GLU A 47 -5.16 9.66 2.87
CA GLU A 47 -6.47 10.30 2.71
C GLU A 47 -6.36 11.80 2.36
N SER A 48 -5.15 12.37 2.35
CA SER A 48 -4.94 13.82 2.13
C SER A 48 -3.68 14.13 1.33
N SER A 49 -3.67 15.33 0.73
CA SER A 49 -2.48 15.87 0.05
C SER A 49 -1.29 16.06 1.00
N ALA A 50 -1.53 16.42 2.25
CA ALA A 50 -0.46 16.59 3.24
C ALA A 50 0.28 15.27 3.51
N GLN A 51 -0.46 14.16 3.65
CA GLN A 51 0.13 12.83 3.78
C GLN A 51 0.92 12.43 2.54
N LEU A 52 0.38 12.71 1.34
CA LEU A 52 1.10 12.46 0.08
C LEU A 52 2.44 13.18 0.06
N GLU A 53 2.47 14.48 0.39
CA GLU A 53 3.72 15.26 0.40
C GLU A 53 4.79 14.70 1.33
N GLN A 54 4.39 14.20 2.50
CA GLN A 54 5.32 13.56 3.44
C GLN A 54 6.00 12.35 2.80
N PHE A 55 5.22 11.49 2.13
CA PHE A 55 5.77 10.29 1.46
C PHE A 55 6.60 10.63 0.24
N LEU A 56 6.20 11.62 -0.55
CA LEU A 56 6.97 12.09 -1.70
C LEU A 56 8.33 12.65 -1.27
N THR A 57 8.37 13.44 -0.19
CA THR A 57 9.60 13.97 0.37
C THR A 57 10.53 12.85 0.84
N GLN A 58 10.01 11.88 1.60
CA GLN A 58 10.79 10.74 2.08
C GLN A 58 11.30 9.86 0.92
N ALA A 59 10.47 9.61 -0.09
CA ALA A 59 10.86 8.82 -1.25
C ALA A 59 11.98 9.50 -2.06
N LYS A 60 11.90 10.82 -2.23
CA LYS A 60 12.95 11.64 -2.86
C LYS A 60 14.28 11.54 -2.13
N GLU A 61 14.26 11.65 -0.80
CA GLU A 61 15.47 11.49 0.03
C GLU A 61 16.08 10.09 -0.10
N GLN A 62 15.23 9.08 -0.20
CA GLN A 62 15.63 7.67 -0.35
C GLN A 62 15.94 7.26 -1.80
N LYS A 63 15.77 8.16 -2.77
CA LYS A 63 15.92 7.89 -4.21
C LYS A 63 15.04 6.71 -4.68
N LYS A 64 13.76 6.77 -4.31
CA LYS A 64 12.75 5.76 -4.68
C LYS A 64 11.63 6.37 -5.50
N LEU A 65 11.15 5.60 -6.49
CA LEU A 65 9.93 5.94 -7.19
C LEU A 65 8.72 5.69 -6.29
N VAL A 66 7.65 6.45 -6.53
CA VAL A 66 6.38 6.30 -5.83
C VAL A 66 5.29 5.90 -6.82
N LEU A 67 4.47 4.94 -6.44
CA LEU A 67 3.23 4.61 -7.14
C LEU A 67 2.06 4.96 -6.21
N LEU A 68 1.14 5.79 -6.71
CA LEU A 68 -0.07 6.21 -6.01
C LEU A 68 -1.29 5.66 -6.74
N ASP A 69 -2.02 4.76 -6.07
CA ASP A 69 -3.27 4.19 -6.53
C ASP A 69 -4.47 4.90 -5.87
N PHE A 70 -5.42 5.37 -6.68
CA PHE A 70 -6.68 5.93 -6.19
C PHE A 70 -7.76 4.85 -6.09
N TYR A 71 -8.36 4.71 -4.93
CA TYR A 71 -9.25 3.63 -4.57
C TYR A 71 -10.53 4.12 -3.88
N VAL A 72 -11.66 3.43 -4.13
CA VAL A 72 -12.87 3.49 -3.31
C VAL A 72 -13.44 2.07 -3.12
N ASP A 73 -14.08 1.82 -1.99
CA ASP A 73 -14.57 0.48 -1.59
C ASP A 73 -15.59 -0.15 -2.56
N TRP A 74 -16.38 0.67 -3.23
CA TRP A 74 -17.44 0.23 -4.15
C TRP A 74 -17.01 0.20 -5.62
N CYS A 75 -15.73 0.47 -5.93
CA CYS A 75 -15.19 0.49 -7.28
C CYS A 75 -14.84 -0.92 -7.76
N ILE A 76 -15.64 -1.47 -8.67
CA ILE A 76 -15.41 -2.81 -9.23
C ILE A 76 -14.06 -2.87 -9.94
N SER A 77 -13.75 -1.90 -10.80
CA SER A 77 -12.49 -1.87 -11.55
C SER A 77 -11.25 -1.71 -10.65
N CYS A 78 -11.39 -1.07 -9.46
CA CYS A 78 -10.30 -1.02 -8.48
C CYS A 78 -10.02 -2.43 -7.92
N LYS A 79 -11.08 -3.17 -7.58
CA LYS A 79 -10.95 -4.56 -7.11
C LYS A 79 -10.40 -5.49 -8.19
N GLU A 80 -10.80 -5.31 -9.43
CA GLU A 80 -10.24 -6.04 -10.56
C GLU A 80 -8.75 -5.73 -10.76
N MET A 81 -8.33 -4.46 -10.58
CA MET A 81 -6.91 -4.10 -10.58
C MET A 81 -6.14 -4.82 -9.48
N GLU A 82 -6.68 -4.89 -8.26
CA GLU A 82 -6.03 -5.58 -7.14
C GLU A 82 -5.88 -7.07 -7.39
N VAL A 83 -6.97 -7.74 -7.77
CA VAL A 83 -7.02 -9.21 -7.89
C VAL A 83 -6.31 -9.70 -9.16
N ASN A 84 -6.52 -9.03 -10.29
CA ASN A 84 -6.02 -9.50 -11.58
C ASN A 84 -4.64 -8.93 -11.94
N THR A 85 -4.36 -7.68 -11.54
CA THR A 85 -3.16 -6.97 -11.97
C THR A 85 -2.12 -6.87 -10.86
N PHE A 86 -2.44 -6.26 -9.71
CA PHE A 86 -1.46 -6.10 -8.64
C PHE A 86 -1.04 -7.42 -8.00
N ALA A 87 -1.98 -8.37 -7.85
CA ALA A 87 -1.70 -9.71 -7.34
C ALA A 87 -1.01 -10.63 -8.36
N ASN A 88 -0.94 -10.26 -9.64
CA ASN A 88 -0.21 -11.03 -10.64
C ASN A 88 1.28 -11.13 -10.23
N PRO A 89 1.91 -12.32 -10.26
CA PRO A 89 3.27 -12.54 -9.74
C PRO A 89 4.33 -11.59 -10.33
N GLU A 90 4.31 -11.37 -11.65
CA GLU A 90 5.28 -10.47 -12.30
C GLU A 90 5.04 -9.01 -11.93
N ALA A 91 3.78 -8.55 -11.97
CA ALA A 91 3.42 -7.20 -11.56
C ALA A 91 3.75 -6.95 -10.08
N ASN A 92 3.45 -7.93 -9.22
CA ASN A 92 3.73 -7.85 -7.79
C ASN A 92 5.25 -7.74 -7.51
N GLN A 93 6.07 -8.45 -8.27
CA GLN A 93 7.52 -8.34 -8.20
C GLN A 93 8.04 -6.96 -8.62
N GLU A 94 7.50 -6.38 -9.71
CA GLU A 94 7.87 -5.03 -10.13
C GLU A 94 7.42 -3.96 -9.13
N LEU A 95 6.23 -4.11 -8.54
CA LEU A 95 5.69 -3.19 -7.53
C LEU A 95 6.59 -3.08 -6.28
N GLN A 96 7.35 -4.13 -5.92
CA GLN A 96 8.28 -4.09 -4.79
C GLN A 96 9.39 -3.02 -4.93
N LYS A 97 9.63 -2.55 -6.14
CA LYS A 97 10.65 -1.53 -6.43
C LYS A 97 10.17 -0.10 -6.15
N PHE A 98 8.88 0.07 -5.83
CA PHE A 98 8.24 1.36 -5.58
C PHE A 98 7.88 1.53 -4.10
N VAL A 99 7.81 2.78 -3.66
CA VAL A 99 7.00 3.14 -2.49
C VAL A 99 5.55 3.11 -2.93
N LEU A 100 4.73 2.28 -2.30
CA LEU A 100 3.34 2.04 -2.71
C LEU A 100 2.38 2.79 -1.78
N LEU A 101 1.60 3.69 -2.36
CA LEU A 101 0.58 4.47 -1.69
C LEU A 101 -0.79 4.17 -2.30
N GLN A 102 -1.81 4.11 -1.45
CA GLN A 102 -3.20 4.03 -1.88
C GLN A 102 -3.98 5.21 -1.30
N ALA A 103 -4.50 6.05 -2.19
CA ALA A 103 -5.40 7.13 -1.82
C ALA A 103 -6.82 6.59 -1.69
N ASP A 104 -7.24 6.30 -0.46
CA ASP A 104 -8.60 5.89 -0.15
C ASP A 104 -9.52 7.12 -0.12
N VAL A 105 -10.28 7.30 -1.20
CA VAL A 105 -11.21 8.41 -1.35
C VAL A 105 -12.67 7.99 -1.13
N THR A 106 -12.89 6.86 -0.45
CA THR A 106 -14.22 6.30 -0.18
C THR A 106 -15.13 7.28 0.58
N LYS A 107 -14.57 8.01 1.55
CA LYS A 107 -15.32 8.97 2.37
C LYS A 107 -15.77 10.21 1.61
N ASN A 108 -15.19 10.47 0.43
CA ASN A 108 -15.46 11.66 -0.37
C ASN A 108 -15.38 12.97 0.43
N SER A 109 -14.44 13.04 1.37
CA SER A 109 -14.19 14.23 2.19
C SER A 109 -13.65 15.39 1.35
N ALA A 110 -13.60 16.59 1.92
CA ALA A 110 -12.99 17.76 1.26
C ALA A 110 -11.52 17.50 0.89
N GLU A 111 -10.77 16.80 1.75
CA GLU A 111 -9.39 16.38 1.50
C GLU A 111 -9.28 15.38 0.35
N ASN A 112 -10.20 14.40 0.29
CA ASN A 112 -10.26 13.44 -0.82
C ASN A 112 -10.55 14.13 -2.15
N GLN A 113 -11.51 15.05 -2.17
CA GLN A 113 -11.86 15.84 -3.37
C GLN A 113 -10.70 16.74 -3.81
N ALA A 114 -10.01 17.38 -2.86
CA ALA A 114 -8.84 18.21 -3.12
C ALA A 114 -7.70 17.37 -3.75
N LEU A 115 -7.49 16.15 -3.27
CA LEU A 115 -6.49 15.22 -3.79
C LEU A 115 -6.81 14.79 -5.22
N LEU A 116 -8.05 14.41 -5.51
CA LEU A 116 -8.50 14.09 -6.88
C LEU A 116 -8.34 15.28 -7.81
N LYS A 117 -8.79 16.46 -7.39
CA LYS A 117 -8.71 17.70 -8.17
C LYS A 117 -7.28 18.09 -8.49
N ARG A 118 -6.35 17.92 -7.54
CA ARG A 118 -4.92 18.19 -7.71
C ARG A 118 -4.35 17.49 -8.94
N PHE A 119 -4.78 16.27 -9.19
CA PHE A 119 -4.31 15.46 -10.32
C PHE A 119 -5.25 15.45 -11.52
N GLY A 120 -6.34 16.22 -11.46
CA GLY A 120 -7.34 16.26 -12.52
C GLY A 120 -8.07 14.94 -12.74
N LEU A 121 -8.25 14.16 -11.67
CA LEU A 121 -8.97 12.89 -11.70
C LEU A 121 -10.43 13.10 -11.35
N PHE A 122 -11.31 12.46 -12.13
CA PHE A 122 -12.75 12.45 -11.85
C PHE A 122 -13.16 11.37 -10.85
N GLY A 123 -12.31 10.34 -10.66
CA GLY A 123 -12.52 9.25 -9.74
C GLY A 123 -11.59 8.06 -10.02
N PRO A 124 -11.64 7.04 -9.11
CA PRO A 124 -10.89 5.80 -9.28
C PRO A 124 -11.45 4.89 -10.41
N PRO A 125 -10.65 3.94 -10.91
CA PRO A 125 -9.23 3.75 -10.60
C PRO A 125 -8.35 4.71 -11.38
N GLY A 126 -7.33 5.21 -10.72
CA GLY A 126 -6.29 6.03 -11.35
C GLY A 126 -4.95 5.77 -10.66
N ILE A 127 -3.92 5.47 -11.44
CA ILE A 127 -2.58 5.20 -10.92
C ILE A 127 -1.62 6.24 -11.46
N LEU A 128 -0.90 6.87 -10.56
CA LEU A 128 0.14 7.85 -10.86
C LEU A 128 1.50 7.32 -10.42
N ILE A 129 2.53 7.63 -11.19
CA ILE A 129 3.90 7.25 -10.88
C ILE A 129 4.73 8.53 -10.76
N PHE A 130 5.53 8.61 -9.71
CA PHE A 130 6.46 9.71 -9.46
C PHE A 130 7.89 9.20 -9.57
N ASP A 131 8.74 10.00 -10.19
CA ASP A 131 10.16 9.69 -10.38
C ASP A 131 11.00 9.87 -9.11
N LEU A 132 12.32 9.70 -9.23
CA LEU A 132 13.27 9.85 -8.11
C LEU A 132 13.36 11.27 -7.54
N ASN A 133 12.81 12.26 -8.25
CA ASN A 133 12.71 13.64 -7.80
C ASN A 133 11.32 13.98 -7.24
N SER A 134 10.43 12.98 -7.16
CA SER A 134 9.03 13.12 -6.78
C SER A 134 8.21 13.97 -7.75
N GLU A 135 8.61 13.97 -9.02
CA GLU A 135 7.86 14.57 -10.12
C GLU A 135 7.01 13.52 -10.83
N GLU A 136 5.77 13.86 -11.15
CA GLU A 136 4.85 12.93 -11.78
C GLU A 136 5.26 12.61 -13.22
N LEU A 137 5.37 11.32 -13.53
CA LEU A 137 5.53 10.80 -14.88
C LEU A 137 4.16 10.72 -15.58
N LYS A 138 3.66 11.85 -16.07
CA LYS A 138 2.30 11.97 -16.62
C LYS A 138 2.01 10.99 -17.77
N ASP A 139 3.00 10.69 -18.59
CA ASP A 139 2.89 9.71 -19.69
C ASP A 139 2.74 8.26 -19.20
N GLN A 140 3.00 8.02 -17.93
CA GLN A 140 2.90 6.71 -17.29
C GLN A 140 1.61 6.52 -16.49
N ARG A 141 0.71 7.52 -16.47
CA ARG A 141 -0.61 7.38 -15.81
C ARG A 141 -1.38 6.18 -16.33
N VAL A 142 -2.08 5.52 -15.44
CA VAL A 142 -3.05 4.48 -15.77
C VAL A 142 -4.43 4.97 -15.33
N ILE A 143 -5.35 5.10 -16.25
CA ILE A 143 -6.73 5.49 -15.97
C ILE A 143 -7.65 4.32 -16.33
N GLY A 144 -8.42 3.87 -15.37
CA GLY A 144 -9.25 2.68 -15.52
C GLY A 144 -8.46 1.37 -15.32
N TYR A 145 -9.10 0.26 -15.67
CA TYR A 145 -8.50 -1.06 -15.58
C TYR A 145 -7.38 -1.26 -16.61
N MET A 146 -6.28 -1.87 -16.19
CA MET A 146 -5.17 -2.26 -17.06
C MET A 146 -4.77 -3.72 -16.77
N PRO A 147 -4.71 -4.61 -17.81
CA PRO A 147 -4.30 -6.00 -17.61
C PRO A 147 -2.82 -6.12 -17.21
N PRO A 148 -2.42 -7.23 -16.54
CA PRO A 148 -1.10 -7.37 -15.92
C PRO A 148 0.08 -7.12 -16.85
N GLN A 149 0.07 -7.68 -18.07
CA GLN A 149 1.20 -7.56 -19.00
C GLN A 149 1.48 -6.09 -19.38
N ARG A 150 0.44 -5.34 -19.71
CA ARG A 150 0.55 -3.92 -20.03
C ARG A 150 0.97 -3.09 -18.82
N PHE A 151 0.51 -3.48 -17.64
CA PHE A 151 0.88 -2.83 -16.39
C PHE A 151 2.37 -3.05 -16.07
N VAL A 152 2.86 -4.27 -16.20
CA VAL A 152 4.29 -4.60 -16.04
C VAL A 152 5.17 -3.79 -16.99
N GLU A 153 4.80 -3.68 -18.26
CA GLU A 153 5.50 -2.84 -19.24
C GLU A 153 5.55 -1.37 -18.80
N ARG A 154 4.44 -0.87 -18.25
CA ARG A 154 4.34 0.49 -17.71
C ARG A 154 5.29 0.70 -16.54
N LEU A 155 5.32 -0.24 -15.59
CA LEU A 155 6.23 -0.18 -14.44
C LEU A 155 7.69 -0.22 -14.88
N LYS A 156 8.06 -1.16 -15.77
CA LYS A 156 9.43 -1.27 -16.31
C LYS A 156 9.87 0.02 -17.00
N LYS A 157 9.02 0.58 -17.85
CA LYS A 157 9.29 1.86 -18.51
C LYS A 157 9.52 3.00 -17.52
N SER A 158 8.75 3.04 -16.42
CA SER A 158 8.92 4.04 -15.37
C SER A 158 10.24 3.88 -14.60
N LEU A 159 10.77 2.66 -14.52
CA LEU A 159 12.05 2.33 -13.90
C LEU A 159 13.25 2.60 -14.83
N GLY A 160 13.02 3.00 -16.09
CA GLY A 160 14.08 3.24 -17.08
C GLY A 160 14.61 1.97 -17.77
N ASN A 161 13.81 0.88 -17.76
CA ASN A 161 14.12 -0.39 -18.41
C ASN A 161 13.31 -0.60 -19.70
#